data_0dc49f6b757122d62f5b9484ad9ccbb7
#
_entry.id   0dc49f6b757122d62f5b9484ad9ccbb7
#
_cell.length_a   1.000
_cell.length_b   1.000
_cell.length_c   1.000
_cell.angle_alpha   90.00
_cell.angle_beta   90.00
_cell.angle_gamma   90.00
#
_symmetry.space_group_name_H-M   'P 1'
#
loop_
_entity.id
_entity.type
_entity.pdbx_description
1 polymer ?
#
loop_
_entity_poly.entity_id
_entity_poly.type
_entity_poly.pdbx_seq_one_letter_code
_entity_poly.pdbx_strand_id
1 'polypeptide(L)'
;VTNTSGPDAASVLTEPVCGMTWGWTGVRGTWATPAAADSMRLMADLGVNWTALAYAALQDTAQSEEIPFGDAPTVTDDEVRWAIREAKAHGLKVCLKPVVNCADGTWRAYIGFFDWEVPGEPGWTAWFRSYTAFILHAARLAEEEGAEMLCVGCEMVRADGQDARWRTLITAVREVYSGLVTYNCDKFQEDHVTWWDAVDVITSSGYYPIATWDEQLDRIEQVVTATGKPFFFMEAGCPSRTGSPDRPNDWALPGVPSGADQLRYYEDMFAATGRREWMRGFMLWDWPTTLYAAADAAQNDDYCVYGKPAEDFLGRRYRAWLAAPPSSAPPAPAPVPPARTDHP
;
A
#
# COMPACT_ATOMS: atom_id res chain seq x y z
N VAL A 1 -11.86 -26.96 -14.19
CA VAL A 1 -11.68 -25.50 -14.04
C VAL A 1 -12.22 -25.16 -12.67
N THR A 2 -11.37 -25.22 -11.65
CA THR A 2 -11.69 -24.73 -10.30
C THR A 2 -11.67 -23.21 -10.36
N ASN A 3 -12.82 -22.61 -10.15
CA ASN A 3 -12.97 -21.17 -10.03
C ASN A 3 -12.35 -20.76 -8.67
N THR A 4 -11.08 -20.38 -8.67
CA THR A 4 -10.39 -19.86 -7.48
C THR A 4 -10.67 -18.36 -7.37
N SER A 5 -11.93 -18.01 -7.13
CA SER A 5 -12.24 -16.66 -6.65
C SER A 5 -11.69 -16.55 -5.23
N GLY A 6 -10.85 -15.55 -4.99
CA GLY A 6 -10.42 -15.19 -3.63
C GLY A 6 -11.59 -14.87 -2.70
N PRO A 7 -11.35 -14.61 -1.42
CA PRO A 7 -12.40 -14.24 -0.49
C PRO A 7 -13.13 -13.01 -1.00
N ASP A 8 -14.43 -12.94 -0.70
CA ASP A 8 -15.19 -11.74 -1.02
C ASP A 8 -14.61 -10.55 -0.24
N ALA A 9 -14.04 -9.58 -0.95
CA ALA A 9 -13.44 -8.39 -0.36
C ALA A 9 -14.43 -7.65 0.56
N ALA A 10 -15.72 -7.67 0.24
CA ALA A 10 -16.75 -7.07 1.07
C ALA A 10 -16.88 -7.79 2.43
N SER A 11 -16.58 -9.08 2.50
CA SER A 11 -16.63 -9.84 3.76
C SER A 11 -15.42 -9.59 4.67
N VAL A 12 -14.28 -9.16 4.12
CA VAL A 12 -13.05 -8.87 4.87
C VAL A 12 -12.95 -7.38 5.23
N LEU A 13 -13.39 -6.50 4.31
CA LEU A 13 -13.39 -5.04 4.49
C LEU A 13 -14.76 -4.54 5.01
N THR A 14 -15.28 -5.20 6.03
CA THR A 14 -16.56 -4.82 6.67
C THR A 14 -16.46 -3.51 7.46
N GLU A 15 -15.25 -3.17 7.90
CA GLU A 15 -14.93 -1.94 8.62
C GLU A 15 -14.00 -1.06 7.77
N PRO A 16 -13.94 0.26 8.05
CA PRO A 16 -12.93 1.11 7.45
C PRO A 16 -11.49 0.59 7.69
N VAL A 17 -10.63 0.77 6.71
CA VAL A 17 -9.18 0.53 6.85
C VAL A 17 -8.57 1.74 7.55
N CYS A 18 -8.42 1.67 8.85
CA CYS A 18 -7.76 2.66 9.68
C CYS A 18 -6.34 2.15 9.96
N GLY A 19 -5.46 2.26 8.97
CA GLY A 19 -4.17 1.58 8.99
C GLY A 19 -2.97 2.50 9.00
N MET A 20 -1.82 1.87 9.24
CA MET A 20 -0.50 2.48 9.20
C MET A 20 0.48 1.52 8.55
N THR A 21 1.38 2.02 7.70
CA THR A 21 2.49 1.24 7.16
C THR A 21 3.61 1.17 8.19
N TRP A 22 4.08 -0.02 8.49
CA TRP A 22 5.13 -0.27 9.46
C TRP A 22 6.33 -0.98 8.82
N GLY A 23 7.52 -0.61 9.25
CA GLY A 23 8.73 -1.39 9.03
C GLY A 23 9.56 -1.03 7.81
N TRP A 24 9.15 -0.08 6.97
CA TRP A 24 9.77 0.24 5.69
C TRP A 24 11.28 0.49 5.73
N THR A 25 11.76 1.24 6.71
CA THR A 25 13.19 1.54 6.86
C THR A 25 13.98 0.41 7.52
N GLY A 26 13.32 -0.66 7.93
CA GLY A 26 13.94 -1.79 8.59
C GLY A 26 14.77 -2.63 7.62
N VAL A 27 15.93 -3.04 8.09
CA VAL A 27 16.83 -3.98 7.41
C VAL A 27 16.98 -5.24 8.26
N ARG A 28 17.58 -6.27 7.70
CA ARG A 28 17.84 -7.54 8.39
C ARG A 28 18.40 -7.33 9.79
N GLY A 29 17.79 -7.95 10.79
CA GLY A 29 18.15 -7.85 12.20
C GLY A 29 17.43 -6.73 12.97
N THR A 30 16.52 -5.96 12.33
CA THR A 30 15.85 -4.81 12.99
C THR A 30 14.38 -5.06 13.32
N TRP A 31 13.71 -6.01 12.67
CA TRP A 31 12.27 -6.20 12.85
C TRP A 31 11.90 -6.93 14.15
N ALA A 32 12.60 -7.98 14.52
CA ALA A 32 12.31 -8.78 15.70
C ALA A 32 13.12 -8.33 16.93
N THR A 33 13.13 -7.03 17.22
CA THR A 33 13.85 -6.44 18.36
C THR A 33 12.88 -5.93 19.42
N PRO A 34 13.31 -5.73 20.68
CA PRO A 34 12.50 -5.06 21.71
C PRO A 34 12.00 -3.67 21.26
N ALA A 35 12.84 -2.89 20.57
CA ALA A 35 12.45 -1.58 20.05
C ALA A 35 11.34 -1.70 18.98
N ALA A 36 11.40 -2.73 18.12
CA ALA A 36 10.37 -2.98 17.13
C ALA A 36 9.03 -3.41 17.78
N ALA A 37 9.08 -4.23 18.84
CA ALA A 37 7.89 -4.60 19.59
C ALA A 37 7.24 -3.39 20.27
N ASP A 38 8.02 -2.51 20.91
CA ASP A 38 7.53 -1.27 21.49
C ASP A 38 6.94 -0.33 20.44
N SER A 39 7.58 -0.22 19.27
CA SER A 39 7.09 0.57 18.14
C SER A 39 5.73 0.05 17.66
N MET A 40 5.58 -1.26 17.47
CA MET A 40 4.33 -1.90 17.02
C MET A 40 3.21 -1.66 18.04
N ARG A 41 3.49 -1.81 19.33
CA ARG A 41 2.54 -1.55 20.41
C ARG A 41 2.06 -0.10 20.40
N LEU A 42 2.98 0.86 20.31
CA LEU A 42 2.64 2.29 20.27
C LEU A 42 1.82 2.65 19.02
N MET A 43 2.11 2.03 17.88
CA MET A 43 1.28 2.18 16.68
C MET A 43 -0.14 1.63 16.91
N ALA A 44 -0.27 0.47 17.53
CA ALA A 44 -1.58 -0.12 17.84
C ALA A 44 -2.39 0.76 18.81
N ASP A 45 -1.72 1.38 19.80
CA ASP A 45 -2.33 2.29 20.78
C ASP A 45 -2.92 3.56 20.12
N LEU A 46 -2.45 3.94 18.91
CA LEU A 46 -3.04 5.02 18.12
C LEU A 46 -4.53 4.77 17.77
N GLY A 47 -4.95 3.52 17.71
CA GLY A 47 -6.31 3.13 17.35
C GLY A 47 -6.45 2.65 15.91
N VAL A 48 -5.36 2.17 15.31
CA VAL A 48 -5.37 1.48 14.02
C VAL A 48 -6.01 0.09 14.15
N ASN A 49 -6.65 -0.39 13.09
CA ASN A 49 -7.16 -1.77 12.99
C ASN A 49 -6.44 -2.59 11.92
N TRP A 50 -5.58 -1.96 11.13
CA TRP A 50 -4.77 -2.59 10.08
C TRP A 50 -3.33 -2.08 10.13
N THR A 51 -2.41 -2.92 9.66
CA THR A 51 -1.05 -2.48 9.33
C THR A 51 -0.59 -3.08 8.00
N ALA A 52 0.10 -2.28 7.19
CA ALA A 52 0.88 -2.78 6.06
C ALA A 52 2.32 -3.01 6.53
N LEU A 53 2.78 -4.25 6.48
CA LEU A 53 4.16 -4.62 6.80
C LEU A 53 4.99 -4.53 5.52
N ALA A 54 5.74 -3.44 5.36
CA ALA A 54 6.47 -3.13 4.14
C ALA A 54 7.96 -3.39 4.31
N TYR A 55 8.54 -4.14 3.38
CA TYR A 55 9.98 -4.41 3.31
C TYR A 55 10.45 -4.52 1.86
N ALA A 56 11.75 -4.36 1.62
CA ALA A 56 12.30 -4.35 0.28
C ALA A 56 13.29 -5.49 0.03
N ALA A 57 13.17 -6.09 -1.15
CA ALA A 57 14.28 -6.76 -1.83
C ALA A 57 14.95 -5.77 -2.79
N LEU A 58 16.24 -5.95 -3.05
CA LEU A 58 17.00 -5.04 -3.90
C LEU A 58 17.47 -5.75 -5.17
N GLN A 59 17.14 -5.17 -6.34
CA GLN A 59 17.85 -5.43 -7.58
C GLN A 59 18.94 -4.37 -7.78
N ASP A 60 19.99 -4.65 -8.54
CA ASP A 60 21.12 -3.73 -8.63
C ASP A 60 20.74 -2.39 -9.28
N THR A 61 20.10 -2.42 -10.44
CA THR A 61 19.67 -1.25 -11.21
C THR A 61 18.26 -1.44 -11.75
N ALA A 62 17.65 -0.40 -12.31
CA ALA A 62 16.32 -0.48 -12.93
C ALA A 62 16.23 -1.46 -14.12
N GLN A 63 17.34 -1.87 -14.70
CA GLN A 63 17.43 -2.83 -15.80
C GLN A 63 17.97 -4.21 -15.38
N SER A 64 18.15 -4.45 -14.09
CA SER A 64 18.54 -5.78 -13.59
C SER A 64 17.35 -6.73 -13.61
N GLU A 65 17.57 -7.99 -13.99
CA GLU A 65 16.55 -9.03 -14.05
C GLU A 65 16.48 -9.88 -12.77
N GLU A 66 17.54 -9.85 -11.96
CA GLU A 66 17.66 -10.64 -10.74
C GLU A 66 17.21 -9.84 -9.51
N ILE A 67 16.40 -10.45 -8.67
CA ILE A 67 15.89 -9.87 -7.43
C ILE A 67 16.25 -10.82 -6.29
N PRO A 68 17.45 -10.70 -5.70
CA PRO A 68 17.83 -11.48 -4.53
C PRO A 68 17.03 -11.01 -3.30
N PHE A 69 16.40 -11.94 -2.59
CA PHE A 69 15.61 -11.66 -1.40
C PHE A 69 15.96 -12.53 -0.18
N GLY A 70 16.87 -13.50 -0.37
CA GLY A 70 17.34 -14.38 0.72
C GLY A 70 18.44 -13.79 1.58
N ASP A 71 19.05 -12.68 1.17
CA ASP A 71 20.24 -12.09 1.79
C ASP A 71 20.00 -10.66 2.30
N ALA A 72 20.95 -10.15 3.08
CA ALA A 72 20.94 -8.77 3.53
C ALA A 72 20.95 -7.81 2.31
N PRO A 73 20.29 -6.66 2.40
CA PRO A 73 19.64 -6.07 3.57
C PRO A 73 18.19 -6.53 3.81
N THR A 74 17.62 -7.37 2.95
CA THR A 74 16.23 -7.84 3.09
C THR A 74 16.04 -8.55 4.43
N VAL A 75 14.98 -8.21 5.15
CA VAL A 75 14.59 -8.86 6.40
C VAL A 75 14.42 -10.37 6.20
N THR A 76 14.68 -11.15 7.24
CA THR A 76 14.55 -12.62 7.18
C THR A 76 13.08 -13.05 7.22
N ASP A 77 12.81 -14.28 6.79
CA ASP A 77 11.48 -14.88 6.92
C ASP A 77 11.00 -14.91 8.37
N ASP A 78 11.92 -15.19 9.31
CA ASP A 78 11.57 -15.20 10.73
C ASP A 78 11.20 -13.81 11.26
N GLU A 79 11.84 -12.77 10.77
CA GLU A 79 11.46 -11.39 11.07
C GLU A 79 10.08 -11.05 10.49
N VAL A 80 9.77 -11.47 9.26
CA VAL A 80 8.46 -11.30 8.65
C VAL A 80 7.39 -12.05 9.44
N ARG A 81 7.62 -13.32 9.80
CA ARG A 81 6.70 -14.11 10.63
C ARG A 81 6.47 -13.45 11.98
N TRP A 82 7.56 -13.01 12.62
CA TRP A 82 7.47 -12.29 13.89
C TRP A 82 6.57 -11.04 13.77
N ALA A 83 6.79 -10.21 12.75
CA ALA A 83 6.02 -8.97 12.58
C ALA A 83 4.53 -9.24 12.34
N ILE A 84 4.18 -10.26 11.56
CA ILE A 84 2.79 -10.66 11.35
C ILE A 84 2.16 -11.11 12.67
N ARG A 85 2.84 -11.97 13.43
CA ARG A 85 2.35 -12.46 14.73
C ARG A 85 2.20 -11.35 15.76
N GLU A 86 3.18 -10.44 15.81
CA GLU A 86 3.18 -9.29 16.72
C GLU A 86 2.00 -8.35 16.41
N ALA A 87 1.81 -8.00 15.15
CA ALA A 87 0.66 -7.20 14.74
C ALA A 87 -0.68 -7.85 15.12
N LYS A 88 -0.82 -9.16 14.86
CA LYS A 88 -2.03 -9.91 15.22
C LYS A 88 -2.23 -10.01 16.75
N ALA A 89 -1.15 -10.11 17.53
CA ALA A 89 -1.23 -10.10 18.98
C ALA A 89 -1.78 -8.78 19.53
N HIS A 90 -1.60 -7.69 18.81
CA HIS A 90 -2.22 -6.39 19.08
C HIS A 90 -3.61 -6.22 18.45
N GLY A 91 -4.19 -7.26 17.85
CA GLY A 91 -5.52 -7.23 17.24
C GLY A 91 -5.58 -6.58 15.86
N LEU A 92 -4.44 -6.36 15.22
CA LEU A 92 -4.38 -5.76 13.90
C LEU A 92 -4.59 -6.80 12.80
N LYS A 93 -5.29 -6.43 11.74
CA LYS A 93 -5.27 -7.12 10.45
C LYS A 93 -4.01 -6.72 9.70
N VAL A 94 -3.46 -7.65 8.93
CA VAL A 94 -2.16 -7.47 8.27
C VAL A 94 -2.29 -7.50 6.76
N CYS A 95 -1.72 -6.49 6.10
CA CYS A 95 -1.36 -6.53 4.70
C CYS A 95 0.16 -6.74 4.59
N LEU A 96 0.61 -7.87 4.06
CA LEU A 96 2.03 -8.05 3.76
C LEU A 96 2.36 -7.33 2.44
N LYS A 97 3.39 -6.48 2.46
CA LYS A 97 3.75 -5.60 1.34
C LYS A 97 5.22 -5.75 0.97
N PRO A 98 5.59 -6.84 0.26
CA PRO A 98 6.93 -7.00 -0.30
C PRO A 98 7.12 -6.00 -1.46
N VAL A 99 8.21 -5.25 -1.44
CA VAL A 99 8.54 -4.23 -2.43
C VAL A 99 9.89 -4.53 -3.06
N VAL A 100 10.09 -4.24 -4.33
CA VAL A 100 11.40 -4.22 -4.97
C VAL A 100 11.91 -2.79 -5.08
N ASN A 101 13.18 -2.57 -4.74
CA ASN A 101 13.89 -1.32 -4.96
C ASN A 101 15.18 -1.56 -5.75
N CYS A 102 15.80 -0.50 -6.26
CA CYS A 102 17.11 -0.56 -6.89
C CYS A 102 18.18 -0.15 -5.90
N ALA A 103 19.26 -0.95 -5.83
CA ALA A 103 20.39 -0.71 -4.92
C ALA A 103 21.17 0.57 -5.25
N ASP A 104 21.12 1.00 -6.52
CA ASP A 104 21.74 2.24 -7.01
C ASP A 104 20.95 3.51 -6.63
N GLY A 105 19.80 3.36 -5.95
CA GLY A 105 18.91 4.45 -5.55
C GLY A 105 17.93 4.90 -6.62
N THR A 106 17.92 4.27 -7.79
CA THR A 106 16.89 4.54 -8.81
C THR A 106 15.52 4.13 -8.27
N TRP A 107 14.53 5.01 -8.41
CA TRP A 107 13.17 4.70 -7.97
C TRP A 107 12.57 3.55 -8.79
N ARG A 108 11.94 2.59 -8.14
CA ARG A 108 11.34 1.38 -8.76
C ARG A 108 10.37 1.66 -9.91
N ALA A 109 9.76 2.84 -9.95
CA ALA A 109 8.91 3.27 -11.07
C ALA A 109 9.64 3.26 -12.43
N TYR A 110 10.96 3.35 -12.43
CA TYR A 110 11.80 3.31 -13.62
C TYR A 110 12.27 1.91 -14.01
N ILE A 111 11.94 0.87 -13.24
CA ILE A 111 12.19 -0.52 -13.64
C ILE A 111 11.44 -0.76 -14.94
N GLY A 112 12.19 -1.05 -16.02
CA GLY A 112 11.60 -1.18 -17.33
C GLY A 112 12.58 -1.66 -18.38
N PHE A 113 12.04 -2.36 -19.37
CA PHE A 113 12.76 -3.01 -20.45
C PHE A 113 12.09 -2.66 -21.78
N PHE A 114 12.66 -3.14 -22.89
CA PHE A 114 12.00 -3.03 -24.19
C PHE A 114 10.65 -3.80 -24.19
N ASP A 115 9.69 -3.31 -24.95
CA ASP A 115 8.37 -3.95 -25.06
C ASP A 115 8.42 -5.31 -25.76
N TRP A 116 9.50 -5.60 -26.46
CA TRP A 116 9.78 -6.89 -27.11
C TRP A 116 11.13 -7.44 -26.66
N GLU A 117 11.29 -8.76 -26.76
CA GLU A 117 12.56 -9.42 -26.41
C GLU A 117 13.66 -9.06 -27.43
N VAL A 118 14.75 -8.50 -26.93
CA VAL A 118 15.93 -8.15 -27.71
C VAL A 118 17.07 -9.09 -27.34
N PRO A 119 17.65 -9.85 -28.30
CA PRO A 119 18.73 -10.79 -27.98
C PRO A 119 19.93 -10.10 -27.34
N GLY A 120 20.33 -10.60 -26.16
CA GLY A 120 21.47 -10.07 -25.40
C GLY A 120 21.14 -8.85 -24.50
N GLU A 121 19.92 -8.36 -24.52
CA GLU A 121 19.44 -7.31 -23.63
C GLU A 121 18.57 -7.90 -22.50
N PRO A 122 18.53 -7.26 -21.33
CA PRO A 122 17.61 -7.63 -20.27
C PRO A 122 16.16 -7.40 -20.72
N GLY A 123 15.22 -8.22 -20.20
CA GLY A 123 13.84 -8.21 -20.66
C GLY A 123 12.80 -8.55 -19.60
N TRP A 124 11.55 -8.21 -19.92
CA TRP A 124 10.41 -8.42 -19.03
C TRP A 124 10.22 -9.89 -18.63
N THR A 125 10.51 -10.84 -19.51
CA THR A 125 10.29 -12.27 -19.24
C THR A 125 11.18 -12.76 -18.11
N ALA A 126 12.46 -12.44 -18.13
CA ALA A 126 13.39 -12.83 -17.08
C ALA A 126 13.10 -12.06 -15.78
N TRP A 127 12.82 -10.78 -15.88
CA TRP A 127 12.47 -9.96 -14.73
C TRP A 127 11.20 -10.47 -14.02
N PHE A 128 10.09 -10.70 -14.75
CA PHE A 128 8.86 -11.20 -14.14
C PHE A 128 9.02 -12.61 -13.56
N ARG A 129 9.90 -13.44 -14.10
CA ARG A 129 10.23 -14.75 -13.50
C ARG A 129 10.86 -14.55 -12.12
N SER A 130 11.86 -13.68 -11.99
CA SER A 130 12.52 -13.36 -10.74
C SER A 130 11.57 -12.66 -9.75
N TYR A 131 10.83 -11.68 -10.23
CA TYR A 131 9.84 -10.96 -9.43
C TYR A 131 8.72 -11.88 -8.92
N THR A 132 8.20 -12.77 -9.77
CA THR A 132 7.20 -13.77 -9.37
C THR A 132 7.72 -14.70 -8.28
N ALA A 133 8.98 -15.12 -8.37
CA ALA A 133 9.58 -15.95 -7.33
C ALA A 133 9.61 -15.22 -5.97
N PHE A 134 9.96 -13.93 -5.95
CA PHE A 134 9.94 -13.10 -4.75
C PHE A 134 8.51 -12.95 -4.18
N ILE A 135 7.54 -12.61 -5.02
CA ILE A 135 6.15 -12.41 -4.57
C ILE A 135 5.51 -13.72 -4.11
N LEU A 136 5.76 -14.85 -4.78
CA LEU A 136 5.27 -16.16 -4.34
C LEU A 136 5.89 -16.60 -3.01
N HIS A 137 7.15 -16.25 -2.76
CA HIS A 137 7.77 -16.48 -1.46
C HIS A 137 7.03 -15.71 -0.36
N ALA A 138 6.80 -14.42 -0.56
CA ALA A 138 6.02 -13.61 0.38
C ALA A 138 4.57 -14.09 0.52
N ALA A 139 3.94 -14.55 -0.56
CA ALA A 139 2.59 -15.09 -0.54
C ALA A 139 2.47 -16.34 0.35
N ARG A 140 3.47 -17.23 0.33
CA ARG A 140 3.51 -18.40 1.21
C ARG A 140 3.66 -18.00 2.68
N LEU A 141 4.52 -17.02 3.00
CA LEU A 141 4.65 -16.49 4.36
C LEU A 141 3.33 -15.87 4.83
N ALA A 142 2.66 -15.11 3.96
CA ALA A 142 1.36 -14.51 4.25
C ALA A 142 0.29 -15.58 4.53
N GLU A 143 0.25 -16.67 3.75
CA GLU A 143 -0.67 -17.79 3.96
C GLU A 143 -0.36 -18.54 5.26
N GLU A 144 0.90 -18.89 5.50
CA GLU A 144 1.35 -19.61 6.71
C GLU A 144 0.97 -18.86 7.99
N GLU A 145 1.11 -17.54 8.01
CA GLU A 145 0.86 -16.69 9.17
C GLU A 145 -0.56 -16.08 9.18
N GLY A 146 -1.35 -16.36 8.16
CA GLY A 146 -2.74 -15.89 8.04
C GLY A 146 -2.86 -14.38 7.93
N ALA A 147 -1.99 -13.72 7.16
CA ALA A 147 -2.16 -12.32 6.82
C ALA A 147 -3.43 -12.15 5.95
N GLU A 148 -4.21 -11.11 6.22
CA GLU A 148 -5.50 -10.90 5.56
C GLU A 148 -5.39 -10.39 4.13
N MET A 149 -4.25 -9.74 3.80
CA MET A 149 -4.02 -9.15 2.47
C MET A 149 -2.56 -9.28 2.05
N LEU A 150 -2.34 -9.43 0.74
CA LEU A 150 -1.02 -9.36 0.10
C LEU A 150 -1.03 -8.27 -0.96
N CYS A 151 -0.09 -7.33 -0.87
CA CYS A 151 0.16 -6.33 -1.90
C CYS A 151 1.23 -6.86 -2.85
N VAL A 152 0.85 -7.18 -4.10
CA VAL A 152 1.74 -7.85 -5.06
C VAL A 152 2.70 -6.92 -5.80
N GLY A 153 2.62 -5.62 -5.58
CA GLY A 153 3.52 -4.64 -6.17
C GLY A 153 3.23 -3.23 -5.67
N CYS A 154 4.23 -2.35 -5.78
CA CYS A 154 4.16 -0.99 -5.29
C CYS A 154 4.81 -0.02 -6.28
N GLU A 155 4.03 0.92 -6.81
CA GLU A 155 4.48 2.07 -7.63
C GLU A 155 5.37 1.67 -8.83
N MET A 156 5.01 0.63 -9.54
CA MET A 156 5.79 0.07 -10.64
C MET A 156 5.35 0.66 -12.00
N VAL A 157 5.41 1.98 -12.13
CA VAL A 157 4.80 2.78 -13.20
C VAL A 157 5.07 2.24 -14.61
N ARG A 158 6.33 1.89 -14.94
CA ARG A 158 6.66 1.32 -16.25
C ARG A 158 6.21 -0.13 -16.42
N ALA A 159 6.10 -0.87 -15.32
CA ALA A 159 5.63 -2.25 -15.35
C ALA A 159 4.10 -2.35 -15.40
N ASP A 160 3.36 -1.31 -15.01
CA ASP A 160 1.89 -1.32 -14.95
C ASP A 160 1.24 -1.74 -16.28
N GLY A 161 1.85 -1.38 -17.41
CA GLY A 161 1.38 -1.74 -18.75
C GLY A 161 1.58 -3.23 -19.14
N GLN A 162 2.28 -4.02 -18.33
CA GLN A 162 2.54 -5.44 -18.61
C GLN A 162 1.35 -6.35 -18.19
N ASP A 163 0.14 -6.03 -18.65
CA ASP A 163 -1.14 -6.64 -18.26
C ASP A 163 -1.10 -8.18 -18.19
N ALA A 164 -0.74 -8.85 -19.27
CA ALA A 164 -0.72 -10.31 -19.32
C ALA A 164 0.26 -10.93 -18.29
N ARG A 165 1.37 -10.25 -17.99
CA ARG A 165 2.38 -10.70 -17.04
C ARG A 165 1.90 -10.55 -15.60
N TRP A 166 1.24 -9.42 -15.28
CA TRP A 166 0.60 -9.22 -13.99
C TRP A 166 -0.50 -10.25 -13.73
N ARG A 167 -1.37 -10.51 -14.72
CA ARG A 167 -2.41 -11.55 -14.59
C ARG A 167 -1.83 -12.93 -14.34
N THR A 168 -0.73 -13.27 -15.01
CA THR A 168 -0.02 -14.54 -14.79
C THR A 168 0.53 -14.62 -13.37
N LEU A 169 1.18 -13.56 -12.86
CA LEU A 169 1.68 -13.48 -11.50
C LEU A 169 0.55 -13.64 -10.48
N ILE A 170 -0.55 -12.89 -10.65
CA ILE A 170 -1.70 -12.94 -9.73
C ILE A 170 -2.34 -14.32 -9.74
N THR A 171 -2.45 -14.97 -10.90
CA THR A 171 -2.93 -16.37 -10.98
C THR A 171 -2.05 -17.30 -10.16
N ALA A 172 -0.73 -17.20 -10.28
CA ALA A 172 0.20 -17.99 -9.50
C ALA A 172 0.11 -17.70 -7.98
N VAL A 173 -0.10 -16.43 -7.60
CA VAL A 173 -0.35 -16.06 -6.19
C VAL A 173 -1.61 -16.75 -5.66
N ARG A 174 -2.69 -16.78 -6.44
CA ARG A 174 -3.95 -17.44 -6.05
C ARG A 174 -3.82 -18.95 -5.83
N GLU A 175 -2.81 -19.61 -6.38
CA GLU A 175 -2.54 -21.03 -6.14
C GLU A 175 -1.94 -21.29 -4.75
N VAL A 176 -1.35 -20.29 -4.11
CA VAL A 176 -0.61 -20.44 -2.84
C VAL A 176 -1.10 -19.53 -1.73
N TYR A 177 -1.99 -18.58 -2.01
CA TYR A 177 -2.49 -17.60 -1.06
C TYR A 177 -4.00 -17.43 -1.18
N SER A 178 -4.71 -17.60 -0.07
CA SER A 178 -6.17 -17.57 0.01
C SER A 178 -6.77 -16.22 0.44
N GLY A 179 -5.94 -15.28 0.92
CA GLY A 179 -6.38 -13.96 1.38
C GLY A 179 -6.61 -12.97 0.22
N LEU A 180 -6.90 -11.72 0.58
CA LEU A 180 -7.10 -10.64 -0.40
C LEU A 180 -5.79 -10.27 -1.12
N VAL A 181 -5.90 -10.00 -2.41
CA VAL A 181 -4.78 -9.54 -3.24
C VAL A 181 -5.07 -8.12 -3.72
N THR A 182 -4.06 -7.27 -3.59
CA THR A 182 -4.09 -5.88 -4.08
C THR A 182 -2.78 -5.51 -4.76
N TYR A 183 -2.78 -4.40 -5.47
CA TYR A 183 -1.62 -3.73 -6.03
C TYR A 183 -1.66 -2.25 -5.66
N ASN A 184 -0.55 -1.71 -5.18
CA ASN A 184 -0.41 -0.30 -4.85
C ASN A 184 0.14 0.46 -6.06
N CYS A 185 -0.73 1.02 -6.90
CA CYS A 185 -0.25 1.87 -7.99
C CYS A 185 0.27 3.21 -7.46
N ASP A 186 1.11 3.87 -8.23
CA ASP A 186 1.55 5.22 -7.89
C ASP A 186 0.40 6.23 -8.07
N LYS A 187 0.49 7.38 -7.38
CA LYS A 187 -0.42 8.50 -7.59
C LYS A 187 -0.52 8.87 -9.06
N PHE A 188 -1.68 9.29 -9.50
CA PHE A 188 -2.00 9.64 -10.88
C PHE A 188 -1.99 8.47 -11.89
N GLN A 189 -1.80 7.22 -11.44
CA GLN A 189 -1.73 6.04 -12.31
C GLN A 189 -2.96 5.14 -12.21
N GLU A 190 -3.94 5.46 -11.38
CA GLU A 190 -5.07 4.58 -11.08
C GLU A 190 -5.90 4.22 -12.32
N ASP A 191 -6.03 5.14 -13.27
CA ASP A 191 -6.73 4.96 -14.55
C ASP A 191 -5.85 4.37 -15.66
N HIS A 192 -4.55 4.19 -15.42
CA HIS A 192 -3.62 3.55 -16.37
C HIS A 192 -3.51 2.03 -16.20
N VAL A 193 -3.83 1.51 -15.01
CA VAL A 193 -3.80 0.06 -14.74
C VAL A 193 -5.03 -0.60 -15.36
N THR A 194 -4.81 -1.51 -16.32
CA THR A 194 -5.89 -2.16 -17.09
C THR A 194 -6.36 -3.49 -16.50
N TRP A 195 -5.70 -3.99 -15.48
CA TRP A 195 -5.92 -5.31 -14.88
C TRP A 195 -6.47 -5.27 -13.44
N TRP A 196 -7.16 -4.19 -13.06
CA TRP A 196 -7.82 -4.10 -11.75
C TRP A 196 -8.83 -5.22 -11.47
N ASP A 197 -9.41 -5.80 -12.51
CA ASP A 197 -10.31 -6.96 -12.37
C ASP A 197 -9.61 -8.21 -11.82
N ALA A 198 -8.29 -8.33 -11.95
CA ALA A 198 -7.51 -9.47 -11.45
C ALA A 198 -7.24 -9.43 -9.93
N VAL A 199 -7.29 -8.26 -9.30
CA VAL A 199 -7.13 -8.09 -7.85
C VAL A 199 -8.48 -7.96 -7.14
N ASP A 200 -8.50 -8.05 -5.82
CA ASP A 200 -9.74 -7.95 -5.01
C ASP A 200 -10.05 -6.51 -4.60
N VAL A 201 -9.01 -5.72 -4.37
CA VAL A 201 -9.08 -4.35 -3.86
C VAL A 201 -8.17 -3.47 -4.70
N ILE A 202 -8.65 -2.29 -5.06
CA ILE A 202 -7.84 -1.26 -5.71
C ILE A 202 -7.14 -0.45 -4.62
N THR A 203 -5.83 -0.28 -4.72
CA THR A 203 -5.08 0.60 -3.83
C THR A 203 -4.11 1.49 -4.59
N SER A 204 -3.79 2.64 -4.02
CA SER A 204 -2.96 3.67 -4.62
C SER A 204 -2.16 4.43 -3.56
N SER A 205 -1.16 5.16 -4.01
CA SER A 205 -0.43 6.14 -3.20
C SER A 205 -1.11 7.51 -3.29
N GLY A 206 -1.56 8.03 -2.14
CA GLY A 206 -2.34 9.27 -2.05
C GLY A 206 -1.49 10.47 -1.61
N TYR A 207 -0.36 10.73 -2.25
CA TYR A 207 0.47 11.89 -1.96
C TYR A 207 0.09 13.08 -2.85
N TYR A 208 -1.16 13.52 -2.76
CA TYR A 208 -1.64 14.66 -3.54
C TYR A 208 -1.39 15.97 -2.80
N PRO A 209 -0.96 17.05 -3.51
CA PRO A 209 -0.88 18.38 -2.93
C PRO A 209 -2.22 18.79 -2.30
N ILE A 210 -2.15 19.50 -1.17
CA ILE A 210 -3.30 19.83 -0.32
C ILE A 210 -4.50 20.42 -1.09
N ALA A 211 -4.29 21.24 -2.11
CA ALA A 211 -5.36 21.88 -2.87
C ALA A 211 -5.97 21.00 -3.99
N THR A 212 -5.47 19.78 -4.20
CA THR A 212 -5.82 18.98 -5.39
C THR A 212 -6.61 17.71 -5.07
N TRP A 213 -6.89 17.43 -3.80
CA TRP A 213 -7.56 16.21 -3.36
C TRP A 213 -8.90 15.96 -4.06
N ASP A 214 -9.79 16.94 -4.14
CA ASP A 214 -11.10 16.74 -4.76
C ASP A 214 -11.01 16.36 -6.24
N GLU A 215 -10.13 17.01 -7.01
CA GLU A 215 -9.89 16.70 -8.43
C GLU A 215 -9.40 15.24 -8.59
N GLN A 216 -8.47 14.80 -7.75
CA GLN A 216 -7.94 13.45 -7.85
C GLN A 216 -8.94 12.40 -7.38
N LEU A 217 -9.73 12.69 -6.37
CA LEU A 217 -10.80 11.80 -5.91
C LEU A 217 -11.90 11.66 -6.97
N ASP A 218 -12.24 12.72 -7.72
CA ASP A 218 -13.19 12.64 -8.85
C ASP A 218 -12.68 11.72 -9.95
N ARG A 219 -11.37 11.75 -10.25
CA ARG A 219 -10.73 10.87 -11.23
C ARG A 219 -10.72 9.41 -10.74
N ILE A 220 -10.36 9.16 -9.49
CA ILE A 220 -10.34 7.83 -8.87
C ILE A 220 -11.75 7.24 -8.80
N GLU A 221 -12.76 8.04 -8.50
CA GLU A 221 -14.17 7.61 -8.45
C GLU A 221 -14.64 6.98 -9.77
N GLN A 222 -14.15 7.46 -10.90
CA GLN A 222 -14.45 6.87 -12.21
C GLN A 222 -13.88 5.44 -12.30
N VAL A 223 -12.68 5.20 -11.80
CA VAL A 223 -12.05 3.86 -11.77
C VAL A 223 -12.82 2.93 -10.83
N VAL A 224 -13.16 3.40 -9.64
CA VAL A 224 -13.93 2.62 -8.64
C VAL A 224 -15.30 2.25 -9.20
N THR A 225 -15.99 3.21 -9.81
CA THR A 225 -17.32 2.98 -10.42
C THR A 225 -17.24 1.98 -11.58
N ALA A 226 -16.24 2.12 -12.46
CA ALA A 226 -16.07 1.23 -13.61
C ALA A 226 -15.74 -0.21 -13.21
N THR A 227 -15.00 -0.40 -12.14
CA THR A 227 -14.55 -1.73 -11.67
C THR A 227 -15.51 -2.36 -10.66
N GLY A 228 -16.27 -1.57 -9.92
CA GLY A 228 -17.12 -2.03 -8.81
C GLY A 228 -16.35 -2.58 -7.61
N LYS A 229 -15.04 -2.33 -7.53
CA LYS A 229 -14.17 -2.84 -6.46
C LYS A 229 -13.98 -1.84 -5.33
N PRO A 230 -13.78 -2.30 -4.07
CA PRO A 230 -13.44 -1.41 -2.98
C PRO A 230 -12.09 -0.74 -3.22
N PHE A 231 -11.92 0.46 -2.68
CA PHE A 231 -10.70 1.26 -2.80
C PHE A 231 -10.27 1.82 -1.44
N PHE A 232 -8.97 1.79 -1.18
CA PHE A 232 -8.35 2.59 -0.11
C PHE A 232 -6.93 3.02 -0.53
N PHE A 233 -6.38 4.04 0.13
CA PHE A 233 -5.00 4.44 -0.09
C PHE A 233 -4.03 3.55 0.69
N MET A 234 -3.22 2.76 -0.01
CA MET A 234 -2.17 1.91 0.58
C MET A 234 -1.00 2.73 1.12
N GLU A 235 -0.83 3.93 0.62
CA GLU A 235 0.07 4.95 1.14
C GLU A 235 -0.61 6.31 1.07
N ALA A 236 -0.47 7.10 2.11
CA ALA A 236 -0.81 8.52 2.11
C ALA A 236 -0.12 9.17 3.32
N GLY A 237 0.28 10.41 3.19
CA GLY A 237 0.92 11.10 4.28
C GLY A 237 1.63 12.37 3.83
N CYS A 238 2.23 13.03 4.81
CA CYS A 238 2.97 14.26 4.61
C CYS A 238 4.09 14.35 5.66
N PRO A 239 5.32 14.69 5.28
CA PRO A 239 6.36 14.95 6.27
C PRO A 239 5.99 16.13 7.19
N SER A 240 6.43 16.08 8.43
CA SER A 240 6.27 17.21 9.36
C SER A 240 7.29 18.32 9.09
N ARG A 241 7.20 18.91 7.90
CA ARG A 241 8.17 19.87 7.38
C ARG A 241 7.46 21.05 6.73
N THR A 242 8.02 22.24 6.88
CA THR A 242 7.47 23.46 6.27
C THR A 242 7.34 23.29 4.74
N GLY A 243 6.16 23.58 4.20
CA GLY A 243 5.87 23.47 2.77
C GLY A 243 5.53 22.07 2.28
N SER A 244 5.59 21.03 3.11
CA SER A 244 5.25 19.66 2.74
C SER A 244 3.81 19.47 2.26
N PRO A 245 2.78 20.21 2.73
CA PRO A 245 1.42 20.06 2.21
C PRO A 245 1.28 20.27 0.70
N ASP A 246 2.14 21.08 0.11
CA ASP A 246 2.15 21.31 -1.36
C ASP A 246 3.01 20.29 -2.12
N ARG A 247 3.83 19.52 -1.40
CA ARG A 247 4.78 18.52 -1.93
C ARG A 247 4.86 17.29 -1.02
N PRO A 248 3.75 16.61 -0.74
CA PRO A 248 3.70 15.58 0.30
C PRO A 248 4.55 14.34 0.02
N ASN A 249 4.93 14.10 -1.23
CA ASN A 249 5.81 13.01 -1.63
C ASN A 249 7.29 13.39 -1.73
N ASP A 250 7.63 14.65 -1.44
CA ASP A 250 9.02 15.14 -1.52
C ASP A 250 9.71 14.96 -0.15
N TRP A 251 10.21 13.76 0.09
CA TRP A 251 10.94 13.41 1.31
C TRP A 251 12.29 14.13 1.44
N ALA A 252 12.80 14.72 0.36
CA ALA A 252 14.03 15.48 0.31
C ALA A 252 13.80 17.01 0.32
N LEU A 253 12.54 17.46 0.45
CA LEU A 253 12.19 18.88 0.47
C LEU A 253 12.99 19.60 1.57
N PRO A 254 13.77 20.63 1.26
CA PRO A 254 14.41 21.45 2.29
C PRO A 254 13.35 22.22 3.10
N GLY A 255 13.50 22.23 4.41
CA GLY A 255 12.56 22.91 5.30
C GLY A 255 12.94 22.70 6.75
N VAL A 256 12.20 23.30 7.64
CA VAL A 256 12.33 23.10 9.08
C VAL A 256 11.19 22.23 9.60
N PRO A 257 11.36 21.53 10.72
CA PRO A 257 10.28 20.73 11.32
C PRO A 257 9.01 21.57 11.52
N SER A 258 7.86 21.03 11.10
CA SER A 258 6.55 21.68 11.20
C SER A 258 5.44 20.66 11.39
N GLY A 259 5.16 20.30 12.64
CA GLY A 259 4.00 19.48 12.97
C GLY A 259 2.66 20.12 12.60
N ALA A 260 2.62 21.45 12.53
CA ALA A 260 1.43 22.20 12.12
C ALA A 260 1.11 22.00 10.62
N ASP A 261 2.11 22.00 9.76
CA ASP A 261 1.92 21.74 8.33
C ASP A 261 1.47 20.28 8.09
N GLN A 262 2.08 19.34 8.80
CA GLN A 262 1.66 17.93 8.75
C GLN A 262 0.18 17.77 9.19
N LEU A 263 -0.20 18.37 10.32
CA LEU A 263 -1.59 18.31 10.80
C LEU A 263 -2.56 18.91 9.79
N ARG A 264 -2.27 20.09 9.25
CA ARG A 264 -3.11 20.75 8.24
C ARG A 264 -3.33 19.87 7.01
N TYR A 265 -2.29 19.17 6.58
CA TYR A 265 -2.40 18.22 5.47
C TYR A 265 -3.38 17.08 5.79
N TYR A 266 -3.25 16.45 6.95
CA TYR A 266 -4.15 15.37 7.35
C TYR A 266 -5.58 15.85 7.54
N GLU A 267 -5.80 17.04 8.10
CA GLU A 267 -7.14 17.63 8.24
C GLU A 267 -7.84 17.80 6.88
N ASP A 268 -7.13 18.34 5.90
CA ASP A 268 -7.65 18.53 4.54
C ASP A 268 -7.90 17.20 3.83
N MET A 269 -6.94 16.28 3.86
CA MET A 269 -7.06 14.94 3.29
C MET A 269 -8.29 14.19 3.83
N PHE A 270 -8.47 14.18 5.15
CA PHE A 270 -9.64 13.53 5.77
C PHE A 270 -10.95 14.25 5.50
N ALA A 271 -10.93 15.57 5.35
CA ALA A 271 -12.12 16.34 4.97
C ALA A 271 -12.53 16.02 3.51
N ALA A 272 -11.58 15.94 2.59
CA ALA A 272 -11.83 15.61 1.20
C ALA A 272 -12.34 14.17 1.03
N THR A 273 -11.61 13.20 1.58
CA THR A 273 -11.93 11.78 1.45
C THR A 273 -13.19 11.38 2.20
N GLY A 274 -13.48 12.00 3.34
CA GLY A 274 -14.68 11.76 4.14
C GLY A 274 -16.01 12.11 3.45
N ARG A 275 -15.96 12.83 2.32
CA ARG A 275 -17.13 13.11 1.47
C ARG A 275 -17.42 12.02 0.43
N ARG A 276 -16.56 11.00 0.35
CA ARG A 276 -16.61 9.95 -0.68
C ARG A 276 -17.08 8.63 -0.05
N GLU A 277 -18.30 8.22 -0.32
CA GLU A 277 -18.88 6.98 0.23
C GLU A 277 -18.14 5.71 -0.20
N TRP A 278 -17.48 5.74 -1.36
CA TRP A 278 -16.67 4.63 -1.87
C TRP A 278 -15.31 4.48 -1.20
N MET A 279 -14.85 5.50 -0.46
CA MET A 279 -13.55 5.50 0.19
C MET A 279 -13.55 4.57 1.42
N ARG A 280 -12.63 3.60 1.44
CA ARG A 280 -12.56 2.58 2.50
C ARG A 280 -11.48 2.84 3.55
N GLY A 281 -10.56 3.76 3.33
CA GLY A 281 -9.57 4.11 4.33
C GLY A 281 -8.16 4.32 3.83
N PHE A 282 -7.21 4.09 4.74
CA PHE A 282 -5.80 4.36 4.53
C PHE A 282 -4.91 3.34 5.23
N MET A 283 -3.74 3.06 4.62
CA MET A 283 -2.53 2.63 5.30
C MET A 283 -1.57 3.82 5.27
N LEU A 284 -1.60 4.65 6.28
CA LEU A 284 -0.80 5.89 6.27
C LEU A 284 0.70 5.61 6.27
N TRP A 285 1.45 6.41 5.58
CA TRP A 285 2.91 6.37 5.52
C TRP A 285 3.50 7.34 6.55
N ASP A 286 4.42 7.00 7.47
CA ASP A 286 4.79 5.63 7.82
C ASP A 286 5.10 5.57 9.33
N TRP A 287 5.33 4.37 9.84
CA TRP A 287 5.70 4.13 11.23
C TRP A 287 6.95 3.24 11.29
N PRO A 288 8.11 3.75 11.76
CA PRO A 288 9.38 3.03 11.73
C PRO A 288 9.47 1.96 12.82
N THR A 289 10.35 0.98 12.61
CA THR A 289 10.65 -0.09 13.58
C THR A 289 11.28 0.40 14.88
N THR A 290 11.93 1.56 14.84
CA THR A 290 12.51 2.22 16.01
C THR A 290 12.07 3.66 16.00
N LEU A 291 11.35 4.07 17.03
CA LEU A 291 10.87 5.43 17.19
C LEU A 291 11.94 6.34 17.78
N TYR A 292 11.92 7.61 17.40
CA TYR A 292 12.60 8.66 18.13
C TYR A 292 11.96 8.84 19.53
N ALA A 293 12.68 9.48 20.46
CA ALA A 293 12.10 9.79 21.77
C ALA A 293 10.94 10.78 21.61
N ALA A 294 9.85 10.58 22.36
CA ALA A 294 8.68 11.47 22.29
C ALA A 294 9.02 12.94 22.52
N ALA A 295 10.04 13.23 23.36
CA ALA A 295 10.53 14.59 23.61
C ALA A 295 11.16 15.24 22.36
N ASP A 296 11.63 14.45 21.42
CA ASP A 296 12.27 14.90 20.18
C ASP A 296 11.29 15.05 19.00
N ALA A 297 10.02 14.70 19.20
CA ALA A 297 9.00 14.69 18.15
C ALA A 297 8.88 16.03 17.41
N ALA A 298 8.99 17.14 18.13
CA ALA A 298 8.94 18.49 17.55
C ALA A 298 10.13 18.82 16.63
N GLN A 299 11.23 18.07 16.75
CA GLN A 299 12.44 18.24 15.92
C GLN A 299 12.51 17.22 14.79
N ASN A 300 11.66 16.20 14.83
CA ASN A 300 11.58 15.21 13.75
C ASN A 300 10.75 15.79 12.60
N ASP A 301 11.28 15.73 11.40
CA ASP A 301 10.69 16.31 10.19
C ASP A 301 10.21 15.26 9.17
N ASP A 302 10.17 13.98 9.57
CA ASP A 302 9.72 12.85 8.77
C ASP A 302 8.20 12.65 8.79
N TYR A 303 7.75 11.61 8.07
CA TYR A 303 6.33 11.22 7.95
C TYR A 303 5.72 10.70 9.26
N CYS A 304 6.49 10.03 10.10
CA CYS A 304 5.98 9.45 11.34
C CYS A 304 5.29 10.51 12.22
N VAL A 305 4.11 10.18 12.70
CA VAL A 305 3.27 11.12 13.47
C VAL A 305 3.48 11.02 14.99
N TYR A 306 4.26 10.03 15.46
CA TYR A 306 4.46 9.77 16.88
C TYR A 306 4.90 11.01 17.66
N GLY A 307 4.15 11.34 18.72
CA GLY A 307 4.40 12.51 19.56
C GLY A 307 4.12 13.88 18.91
N LYS A 308 3.55 13.90 17.70
CA LYS A 308 3.23 15.12 16.94
C LYS A 308 1.74 15.45 17.01
N PRO A 309 1.32 16.69 16.70
CA PRO A 309 -0.10 17.07 16.70
C PRO A 309 -0.99 16.20 15.81
N ALA A 310 -0.44 15.68 14.71
CA ALA A 310 -1.15 14.79 13.80
C ALA A 310 -1.50 13.43 14.44
N GLU A 311 -0.73 12.94 15.40
CA GLU A 311 -1.03 11.69 16.12
C GLU A 311 -2.38 11.74 16.83
N ASP A 312 -2.61 12.79 17.61
CA ASP A 312 -3.88 12.99 18.33
C ASP A 312 -5.07 13.13 17.36
N PHE A 313 -4.88 13.85 16.27
CA PHE A 313 -5.89 14.02 15.24
C PHE A 313 -6.27 12.67 14.63
N LEU A 314 -5.30 11.90 14.18
CA LEU A 314 -5.50 10.59 13.56
C LEU A 314 -6.15 9.62 14.53
N GLY A 315 -5.69 9.54 15.76
CA GLY A 315 -6.27 8.67 16.78
C GLY A 315 -7.75 8.96 17.04
N ARG A 316 -8.14 10.23 17.12
CA ARG A 316 -9.56 10.63 17.25
C ARG A 316 -10.36 10.26 16.01
N ARG A 317 -9.83 10.51 14.81
CA ARG A 317 -10.51 10.22 13.53
C ARG A 317 -10.72 8.73 13.34
N TYR A 318 -9.72 7.90 13.59
CA TYR A 318 -9.79 6.46 13.44
C TYR A 318 -10.78 5.85 14.44
N ARG A 319 -10.70 6.22 15.72
CA ARG A 319 -11.69 5.76 16.73
C ARG A 319 -13.13 6.17 16.38
N ALA A 320 -13.33 7.39 15.91
CA ALA A 320 -14.65 7.85 15.48
C ALA A 320 -15.17 7.09 14.26
N TRP A 321 -14.29 6.79 13.30
CA TRP A 321 -14.65 6.07 12.09
C TRP A 321 -15.02 4.61 12.39
N LEU A 322 -14.23 3.94 13.22
CA LEU A 322 -14.49 2.56 13.64
C LEU A 322 -15.73 2.41 14.55
N ALA A 323 -16.10 3.45 15.29
CA ALA A 323 -17.31 3.47 16.11
C ALA A 323 -18.59 3.82 15.32
N ALA A 324 -18.47 4.32 14.09
CA ALA A 324 -19.62 4.61 13.24
C ALA A 324 -20.30 3.31 12.79
N PRO A 325 -21.67 3.25 12.72
CA PRO A 325 -22.32 2.09 12.17
C PRO A 325 -21.85 1.85 10.73
N PRO A 326 -21.70 0.58 10.29
CA PRO A 326 -21.29 0.28 8.95
C PRO A 326 -22.23 0.99 7.97
N SER A 327 -21.64 1.80 7.07
CA SER A 327 -22.39 2.45 6.00
C SER A 327 -23.08 1.36 5.20
N SER A 328 -24.39 1.50 4.96
CA SER A 328 -25.12 0.60 4.09
C SER A 328 -24.39 0.49 2.76
N ALA A 329 -24.14 -0.74 2.29
CA ALA A 329 -23.43 -1.00 1.06
C ALA A 329 -23.95 -0.11 -0.09
N PRO A 330 -23.07 0.38 -0.98
CA PRO A 330 -23.52 1.14 -2.15
C PRO A 330 -24.56 0.31 -2.93
N PRO A 331 -25.60 0.91 -3.49
CA PRO A 331 -26.60 0.19 -4.27
C PRO A 331 -25.91 -0.55 -5.41
N ALA A 332 -26.30 -1.81 -5.63
CA ALA A 332 -25.81 -2.61 -6.75
C ALA A 332 -25.97 -1.84 -8.06
N PRO A 333 -25.00 -1.88 -8.98
CA PRO A 333 -25.14 -1.20 -10.26
C PRO A 333 -26.42 -1.67 -10.97
N ALA A 334 -27.17 -0.70 -11.50
CA ALA A 334 -28.39 -0.98 -12.24
C ALA A 334 -28.08 -1.95 -13.40
N PRO A 335 -28.93 -2.95 -13.67
CA PRO A 335 -28.69 -3.89 -14.75
C PRO A 335 -28.58 -3.13 -16.08
N VAL A 336 -27.50 -3.41 -16.81
CA VAL A 336 -27.27 -2.86 -18.16
C VAL A 336 -28.46 -3.30 -19.04
N PRO A 337 -29.20 -2.37 -19.67
CA PRO A 337 -30.30 -2.73 -20.55
C PRO A 337 -29.76 -3.54 -21.74
N PRO A 338 -30.48 -4.57 -22.19
CA PRO A 338 -30.05 -5.38 -23.32
C PRO A 338 -29.86 -4.50 -24.57
N ALA A 339 -28.75 -4.73 -25.27
CA ALA A 339 -28.43 -4.04 -26.53
C ALA A 339 -29.65 -4.17 -27.48
N ARG A 340 -30.13 -3.02 -27.99
CA ARG A 340 -31.12 -3.02 -29.04
C ARG A 340 -30.51 -3.70 -30.26
N THR A 341 -31.06 -4.84 -30.62
CA THR A 341 -30.81 -5.44 -31.93
C THR A 341 -31.65 -4.71 -32.96
N ASP A 342 -31.07 -3.71 -33.59
CA ASP A 342 -31.63 -3.18 -34.83
C ASP A 342 -31.32 -4.21 -35.93
N HIS A 343 -32.35 -4.93 -36.36
CA HIS A 343 -32.31 -5.68 -37.58
C HIS A 343 -32.83 -4.80 -38.73
N PRO A 344 -32.23 -4.92 -39.92
CA PRO A 344 -32.51 -4.06 -41.08
C PRO A 344 -33.90 -4.22 -41.66
#